data_5250c48f12f5116957a4592dc5268db5
#
_entry.id   5250c48f12f5116957a4592dc5268db5
#
_cell.length_a   1.000
_cell.length_b   1.000
_cell.length_c   1.000
_cell.angle_alpha   90.00
_cell.angle_beta   90.00
_cell.angle_gamma   90.00
#
_symmetry.space_group_name_H-M   'P 1'
#
loop_
_entity.id
_entity.type
_entity.pdbx_description
1 polymer ?
#
loop_
_entity_poly.entity_id
_entity_poly.type
_entity_poly.pdbx_seq_one_letter_code
_entity_poly.pdbx_strand_id
1 'polypeptide(L)'
;VEGGLNRKSKGENRFHHYTAESSYRLSHNSVSAIAADNQNRLWVGTWGLGINLLDINNTNRPVIQYINSDTHPNFPINFIGSLCYDTRNNLMWIGSNHGLYYYDLNSETFKSPFKDQAGEKIHGCIGAIIDKENQLWIGCLEGLYIVDLNKRENGFFKYKHITYKLDDPASGLNEKITCFYLAKDGTMWIGSNGYGFYKAQKTSIRGQYKFKAFTTSEGLVNNSIRGILEDNYGWLWISSNNGLSCFNPANEHFINYNSQDGLICDQFYWNAYCKSKTGDLYFGSLNGLSVISPNHSESKSSLANVIFTKLKVGNEEVIPGSDYLDQDISLCKEIRIHEKEKSFSIEFSSLNFDQQATAVYSYRLLGFDEDWVEVSADRRFASYTNLQPGTYTLQVMYSSDKSMTNAPVSELTIIIKP
;
A
#
# COMPACT_ATOMS: atom_id res chain seq x y z
N VAL A 1 -6.22 -4.18 -17.18
CA VAL A 1 -5.00 -3.70 -17.82
C VAL A 1 -5.20 -3.50 -19.31
N GLU A 2 -6.02 -4.29 -19.97
CA GLU A 2 -6.30 -4.19 -21.41
C GLU A 2 -7.73 -3.73 -21.70
N GLY A 3 -8.36 -3.08 -20.74
CA GLY A 3 -9.78 -2.64 -20.83
C GLY A 3 -9.98 -1.21 -21.35
N GLY A 4 -8.93 -0.56 -21.83
CA GLY A 4 -9.01 0.81 -22.31
C GLY A 4 -9.12 1.84 -21.18
N LEU A 5 -9.73 2.99 -21.48
CA LEU A 5 -10.01 4.06 -20.53
C LEU A 5 -11.48 3.99 -20.10
N ASN A 6 -11.73 4.03 -18.82
CA ASN A 6 -13.07 3.99 -18.26
C ASN A 6 -13.40 5.32 -17.57
N ARG A 7 -14.57 5.88 -17.89
CA ARG A 7 -15.08 7.11 -17.28
C ARG A 7 -16.39 6.83 -16.56
N LYS A 8 -16.52 7.33 -15.33
CA LYS A 8 -17.77 7.34 -14.58
C LYS A 8 -18.17 8.78 -14.28
N SER A 9 -19.34 9.22 -14.72
CA SER A 9 -19.89 10.54 -14.38
C SER A 9 -20.51 10.50 -12.98
N LYS A 10 -20.50 11.63 -12.30
CA LYS A 10 -21.15 11.78 -10.99
C LYS A 10 -22.66 11.51 -11.13
N GLY A 11 -23.20 10.60 -10.33
CA GLY A 11 -24.61 10.23 -10.35
C GLY A 11 -24.98 9.11 -11.35
N GLU A 12 -24.06 8.67 -12.19
CA GLU A 12 -24.26 7.51 -13.05
C GLU A 12 -23.81 6.20 -12.35
N ASN A 13 -24.56 5.11 -12.59
CA ASN A 13 -24.24 3.80 -12.03
C ASN A 13 -23.42 2.91 -13.00
N ARG A 14 -23.06 3.42 -14.18
CA ARG A 14 -22.31 2.69 -15.19
C ARG A 14 -21.06 3.45 -15.63
N PHE A 15 -20.10 2.69 -16.17
CA PHE A 15 -18.91 3.24 -16.80
C PHE A 15 -19.10 3.40 -18.30
N HIS A 16 -18.53 4.45 -18.86
CA HIS A 16 -18.33 4.61 -20.29
C HIS A 16 -16.94 4.09 -20.65
N HIS A 17 -16.87 3.20 -21.63
CA HIS A 17 -15.64 2.51 -22.02
C HIS A 17 -15.12 3.11 -23.33
N TYR A 18 -13.85 3.48 -23.34
CA TYR A 18 -13.12 3.91 -24.52
C TYR A 18 -12.02 2.89 -24.80
N THR A 19 -12.11 2.22 -25.94
CA THR A 19 -11.18 1.16 -26.36
C THR A 19 -10.71 1.41 -27.79
N ALA A 20 -9.74 0.63 -28.26
CA ALA A 20 -9.28 0.70 -29.64
C ALA A 20 -10.38 0.28 -30.66
N GLU A 21 -11.37 -0.49 -30.22
CA GLU A 21 -12.49 -0.98 -31.02
C GLU A 21 -13.74 -0.11 -30.91
N SER A 22 -13.80 0.80 -29.93
CA SER A 22 -14.95 1.68 -29.70
C SER A 22 -15.08 2.73 -30.81
N SER A 23 -16.27 3.36 -30.94
CA SER A 23 -16.51 4.46 -31.89
C SER A 23 -15.55 5.64 -31.74
N TYR A 24 -15.02 5.81 -30.53
CA TYR A 24 -14.05 6.83 -30.15
C TYR A 24 -12.73 6.13 -29.80
N ARG A 25 -12.02 5.69 -30.84
CA ARG A 25 -10.90 4.79 -30.75
C ARG A 25 -9.76 5.39 -29.95
N LEU A 26 -9.32 4.69 -28.90
CA LEU A 26 -7.97 4.85 -28.37
C LEU A 26 -6.98 4.19 -29.33
N SER A 27 -5.72 4.64 -29.30
CA SER A 27 -4.66 3.99 -30.07
C SER A 27 -4.37 2.57 -29.56
N HIS A 28 -4.52 2.32 -28.27
CA HIS A 28 -4.25 1.03 -27.61
C HIS A 28 -5.08 0.86 -26.33
N ASN A 29 -5.45 -0.40 -26.01
CA ASN A 29 -6.26 -0.71 -24.83
C ASN A 29 -5.48 -0.70 -23.50
N SER A 30 -4.15 -0.87 -23.52
CA SER A 30 -3.33 -0.82 -22.32
C SER A 30 -2.98 0.63 -21.97
N VAL A 31 -3.82 1.27 -21.17
CA VAL A 31 -3.58 2.61 -20.63
C VAL A 31 -2.63 2.51 -19.42
N SER A 32 -1.55 3.28 -19.44
CA SER A 32 -0.46 3.22 -18.45
C SER A 32 -0.32 4.47 -17.61
N ALA A 33 -0.64 5.65 -18.17
CA ALA A 33 -0.51 6.93 -17.48
C ALA A 33 -1.60 7.91 -17.93
N ILE A 34 -2.03 8.76 -17.00
CA ILE A 34 -3.04 9.79 -17.28
C ILE A 34 -2.59 11.09 -16.61
N ALA A 35 -2.64 12.21 -17.36
CA ALA A 35 -2.43 13.55 -16.82
C ALA A 35 -3.37 14.57 -17.49
N ALA A 36 -3.77 15.58 -16.76
CA ALA A 36 -4.53 16.71 -17.31
C ALA A 36 -3.61 17.92 -17.51
N ASP A 37 -3.84 18.71 -18.57
CA ASP A 37 -3.18 20.01 -18.78
C ASP A 37 -4.11 21.18 -18.41
N ASN A 38 -3.62 22.40 -18.55
CA ASN A 38 -4.37 23.63 -18.25
C ASN A 38 -5.40 24.02 -19.32
N GLN A 39 -5.47 23.28 -20.43
CA GLN A 39 -6.44 23.48 -21.50
C GLN A 39 -7.62 22.51 -21.41
N ASN A 40 -7.82 21.84 -20.27
CA ASN A 40 -8.83 20.80 -20.04
C ASN A 40 -8.69 19.60 -20.98
N ARG A 41 -7.48 19.30 -21.44
CA ARG A 41 -7.20 18.10 -22.20
C ARG A 41 -6.64 17.02 -21.28
N LEU A 42 -7.03 15.78 -21.55
CA LEU A 42 -6.53 14.60 -20.87
C LEU A 42 -5.51 13.90 -21.76
N TRP A 43 -4.30 13.79 -21.26
CA TRP A 43 -3.22 13.04 -21.86
C TRP A 43 -3.29 11.61 -21.37
N VAL A 44 -3.48 10.66 -22.28
CA VAL A 44 -3.62 9.24 -21.99
C VAL A 44 -2.50 8.48 -22.65
N GLY A 45 -1.50 8.13 -21.87
CA GLY A 45 -0.36 7.32 -22.30
C GLY A 45 -0.73 5.84 -22.40
N THR A 46 -0.17 5.17 -23.39
CA THR A 46 -0.41 3.74 -23.63
C THR A 46 0.88 2.93 -23.70
N TRP A 47 0.73 1.63 -23.52
CA TRP A 47 1.82 0.68 -23.69
C TRP A 47 1.81 0.13 -25.14
N GLY A 48 2.36 0.90 -26.06
CA GLY A 48 2.56 0.43 -27.43
C GLY A 48 2.35 1.45 -28.53
N LEU A 49 1.38 2.37 -28.42
CA LEU A 49 1.01 3.30 -29.49
C LEU A 49 0.94 4.76 -29.03
N GLY A 50 1.86 5.16 -28.14
CA GLY A 50 2.05 6.55 -27.75
C GLY A 50 0.97 7.13 -26.85
N ILE A 51 0.53 8.35 -27.15
CA ILE A 51 -0.38 9.15 -26.33
C ILE A 51 -1.66 9.46 -27.10
N ASN A 52 -2.80 9.37 -26.42
CA ASN A 52 -4.07 9.89 -26.90
C ASN A 52 -4.36 11.20 -26.17
N LEU A 53 -4.65 12.26 -26.88
CA LEU A 53 -5.08 13.53 -26.32
C LEU A 53 -6.59 13.63 -26.43
N LEU A 54 -7.27 13.81 -25.29
CA LEU A 54 -8.72 13.82 -25.21
C LEU A 54 -9.23 15.18 -24.72
N ASP A 55 -10.31 15.68 -25.30
CA ASP A 55 -11.07 16.78 -24.74
C ASP A 55 -12.08 16.25 -23.71
N ILE A 56 -11.83 16.54 -22.43
CA ILE A 56 -12.70 16.07 -21.34
C ILE A 56 -14.08 16.75 -21.32
N ASN A 57 -14.25 17.86 -22.02
CA ASN A 57 -15.53 18.56 -22.14
C ASN A 57 -16.40 17.96 -23.25
N ASN A 58 -15.79 17.33 -24.24
CA ASN A 58 -16.50 16.69 -25.35
C ASN A 58 -16.74 15.20 -25.09
N THR A 59 -17.86 14.89 -24.44
CA THR A 59 -18.20 13.51 -24.09
C THR A 59 -18.56 12.63 -25.28
N ASN A 60 -18.95 13.23 -26.42
CA ASN A 60 -19.40 12.50 -27.60
C ASN A 60 -18.25 12.16 -28.57
N ARG A 61 -17.20 12.97 -28.61
CA ARG A 61 -15.98 12.73 -29.41
C ARG A 61 -14.76 13.16 -28.63
N PRO A 62 -14.37 12.43 -27.57
CA PRO A 62 -13.33 12.89 -26.67
C PRO A 62 -11.92 12.86 -27.29
N VAL A 63 -11.62 11.95 -28.21
CA VAL A 63 -10.28 11.86 -28.81
C VAL A 63 -10.08 12.99 -29.82
N ILE A 64 -9.09 13.85 -29.54
CA ILE A 64 -8.72 14.98 -30.40
C ILE A 64 -7.57 14.59 -31.32
N GLN A 65 -6.55 13.92 -30.78
CA GLN A 65 -5.29 13.67 -31.46
C GLN A 65 -4.58 12.41 -30.94
N TYR A 66 -3.89 11.74 -31.87
CA TYR A 66 -2.90 10.71 -31.54
C TYR A 66 -1.51 11.30 -31.66
N ILE A 67 -0.67 11.02 -30.68
CA ILE A 67 0.72 11.45 -30.62
C ILE A 67 1.59 10.19 -30.56
N ASN A 68 2.17 9.82 -31.69
CA ASN A 68 3.04 8.65 -31.87
C ASN A 68 4.08 8.92 -32.99
N SER A 69 4.90 7.94 -33.32
CA SER A 69 5.90 8.05 -34.36
C SER A 69 5.34 8.36 -35.76
N ASP A 70 4.09 7.96 -36.06
CA ASP A 70 3.48 8.17 -37.36
C ASP A 70 2.96 9.60 -37.52
N THR A 71 2.39 10.17 -36.45
CA THR A 71 1.85 11.53 -36.44
C THR A 71 2.90 12.58 -36.09
N HIS A 72 3.94 12.19 -35.35
CA HIS A 72 5.04 13.05 -34.90
C HIS A 72 6.38 12.31 -35.10
N PRO A 73 7.01 12.41 -36.29
CA PRO A 73 8.24 11.66 -36.63
C PRO A 73 9.42 11.87 -35.66
N ASN A 74 9.43 12.99 -34.94
CA ASN A 74 10.43 13.30 -33.91
C ASN A 74 10.05 12.75 -32.52
N PHE A 75 8.95 12.02 -32.39
CA PHE A 75 8.51 11.39 -31.16
C PHE A 75 8.93 9.91 -31.16
N PRO A 76 10.04 9.57 -30.49
CA PRO A 76 10.66 8.24 -30.65
C PRO A 76 10.01 7.16 -29.79
N ILE A 77 8.86 7.44 -29.15
CA ILE A 77 8.37 6.63 -28.04
C ILE A 77 6.96 6.13 -28.27
N ASN A 78 6.78 4.82 -28.14
CA ASN A 78 5.45 4.20 -28.16
C ASN A 78 5.00 3.70 -26.77
N PHE A 79 5.92 3.45 -25.84
CA PHE A 79 5.64 2.95 -24.49
C PHE A 79 5.73 4.09 -23.47
N ILE A 80 4.59 4.55 -22.98
CA ILE A 80 4.51 5.63 -22.00
C ILE A 80 4.43 5.02 -20.60
N GLY A 81 5.36 5.37 -19.72
CA GLY A 81 5.40 4.91 -18.33
C GLY A 81 4.81 5.92 -17.36
N SER A 82 5.07 7.22 -17.59
CA SER A 82 4.55 8.31 -16.75
C SER A 82 4.29 9.57 -17.53
N LEU A 83 3.34 10.37 -17.04
CA LEU A 83 2.98 11.71 -17.54
C LEU A 83 2.92 12.67 -16.35
N CYS A 84 3.59 13.82 -16.43
CA CYS A 84 3.57 14.83 -15.39
C CYS A 84 3.52 16.24 -16.02
N TYR A 85 2.45 16.98 -15.72
CA TYR A 85 2.27 18.32 -16.27
C TYR A 85 2.95 19.37 -15.39
N ASP A 86 3.88 20.11 -15.99
CA ASP A 86 4.54 21.27 -15.40
C ASP A 86 3.73 22.53 -15.71
N THR A 87 2.95 22.98 -14.74
CA THR A 87 2.07 24.14 -14.87
C THR A 87 2.84 25.46 -15.01
N ARG A 88 4.08 25.55 -14.51
CA ARG A 88 4.89 26.79 -14.55
C ARG A 88 5.54 27.00 -15.90
N ASN A 89 6.06 25.95 -16.49
CA ASN A 89 6.75 26.02 -17.77
C ASN A 89 5.87 25.63 -18.95
N ASN A 90 4.62 25.21 -18.72
CA ASN A 90 3.66 24.71 -19.70
C ASN A 90 4.22 23.52 -20.51
N LEU A 91 4.80 22.54 -19.80
CA LEU A 91 5.41 21.36 -20.36
C LEU A 91 4.69 20.10 -19.90
N MET A 92 4.48 19.13 -20.79
CA MET A 92 4.11 17.77 -20.42
C MET A 92 5.36 16.90 -20.41
N TRP A 93 5.79 16.49 -19.23
CA TRP A 93 6.88 15.54 -19.04
C TRP A 93 6.41 14.12 -19.32
N ILE A 94 7.22 13.37 -20.07
CA ILE A 94 6.89 12.05 -20.60
C ILE A 94 8.03 11.10 -20.26
N GLY A 95 7.78 10.21 -19.29
CA GLY A 95 8.67 9.11 -18.99
C GLY A 95 8.31 7.88 -19.80
N SER A 96 9.30 7.16 -20.31
CA SER A 96 9.10 5.99 -21.16
C SER A 96 10.12 4.88 -20.88
N ASN A 97 9.97 3.76 -21.59
CA ASN A 97 10.99 2.71 -21.57
C ASN A 97 12.28 3.11 -22.30
N HIS A 98 12.24 4.12 -23.16
CA HIS A 98 13.34 4.52 -24.03
C HIS A 98 13.90 5.91 -23.73
N GLY A 99 13.46 6.53 -22.63
CA GLY A 99 13.98 7.81 -22.22
C GLY A 99 12.99 8.73 -21.55
N LEU A 100 13.50 9.90 -21.20
CA LEU A 100 12.76 11.02 -20.65
C LEU A 100 12.68 12.14 -21.70
N TYR A 101 11.47 12.60 -21.97
CA TYR A 101 11.19 13.67 -22.91
C TYR A 101 10.20 14.67 -22.32
N TYR A 102 10.03 15.80 -22.97
CA TYR A 102 8.91 16.69 -22.69
C TYR A 102 8.30 17.22 -23.98
N TYR A 103 6.99 17.45 -23.92
CA TYR A 103 6.26 18.19 -24.94
C TYR A 103 6.04 19.62 -24.46
N ASP A 104 6.52 20.58 -25.23
CA ASP A 104 6.34 21.99 -25.00
C ASP A 104 4.99 22.42 -25.60
N LEU A 105 3.99 22.72 -24.75
CA LEU A 105 2.63 23.04 -25.18
C LEU A 105 2.55 24.39 -25.92
N ASN A 106 3.55 25.27 -25.77
CA ASN A 106 3.56 26.57 -26.45
C ASN A 106 4.07 26.46 -27.89
N SER A 107 5.11 25.64 -28.09
CA SER A 107 5.71 25.44 -29.43
C SER A 107 5.21 24.18 -30.12
N GLU A 108 4.39 23.37 -29.45
CA GLU A 108 3.85 22.07 -29.92
C GLU A 108 4.94 21.11 -30.41
N THR A 109 6.08 21.08 -29.69
CA THR A 109 7.23 20.27 -30.08
C THR A 109 7.72 19.36 -28.96
N PHE A 110 8.23 18.19 -29.36
CA PHE A 110 8.96 17.27 -28.47
C PHE A 110 10.42 17.69 -28.37
N LYS A 111 10.97 17.56 -27.15
CA LYS A 111 12.38 17.90 -26.89
C LYS A 111 12.99 16.93 -25.90
N SER A 112 14.28 16.61 -26.11
CA SER A 112 15.11 15.98 -25.08
C SER A 112 15.46 17.00 -24.00
N PRO A 113 15.38 16.64 -22.71
CA PRO A 113 15.67 17.59 -21.63
C PRO A 113 17.15 17.87 -21.42
N PHE A 114 18.07 17.01 -21.90
CA PHE A 114 19.50 17.06 -21.61
C PHE A 114 20.37 17.10 -22.87
N LYS A 115 21.50 17.82 -22.78
CA LYS A 115 22.44 18.06 -23.90
C LYS A 115 23.14 16.78 -24.38
N ASP A 116 23.43 15.88 -23.47
CA ASP A 116 24.26 14.68 -23.68
C ASP A 116 23.43 13.42 -24.01
N GLN A 117 22.21 13.60 -24.45
CA GLN A 117 21.25 12.51 -24.67
C GLN A 117 21.04 11.61 -23.41
N ALA A 118 21.37 12.12 -22.20
CA ALA A 118 21.15 11.37 -20.97
C ALA A 118 19.67 11.02 -20.77
N GLY A 119 18.77 11.84 -21.29
CA GLY A 119 17.34 11.56 -21.31
C GLY A 119 16.98 10.28 -22.07
N GLU A 120 17.71 9.95 -23.13
CA GLU A 120 17.52 8.74 -23.93
C GLU A 120 18.13 7.49 -23.27
N LYS A 121 19.01 7.69 -22.28
CA LYS A 121 19.65 6.61 -21.50
C LYS A 121 18.89 6.27 -20.23
N ILE A 122 17.88 7.06 -19.86
CA ILE A 122 17.05 6.86 -18.67
C ILE A 122 15.92 5.91 -19.05
N HIS A 123 15.98 4.66 -18.60
CA HIS A 123 15.02 3.62 -18.98
C HIS A 123 13.98 3.34 -17.90
N GLY A 124 12.80 2.89 -18.33
CA GLY A 124 11.74 2.41 -17.44
C GLY A 124 11.21 3.47 -16.47
N CYS A 125 10.98 4.69 -16.97
CA CYS A 125 10.44 5.80 -16.17
C CYS A 125 8.94 5.61 -15.93
N ILE A 126 8.56 5.10 -14.76
CA ILE A 126 7.16 4.77 -14.42
C ILE A 126 6.54 5.69 -13.37
N GLY A 127 7.32 6.52 -12.70
CA GLY A 127 6.84 7.52 -11.74
C GLY A 127 7.44 8.89 -11.99
N ALA A 128 6.64 9.95 -11.90
CA ALA A 128 7.10 11.33 -12.01
C ALA A 128 6.25 12.27 -11.15
N ILE A 129 6.87 13.23 -10.46
CA ILE A 129 6.18 14.28 -9.69
C ILE A 129 7.03 15.55 -9.65
N ILE A 130 6.37 16.71 -9.59
CA ILE A 130 7.02 18.01 -9.39
C ILE A 130 6.80 18.45 -7.95
N ASP A 131 7.88 18.80 -7.25
CA ASP A 131 7.84 19.26 -5.87
C ASP A 131 7.56 20.77 -5.74
N LYS A 132 7.43 21.26 -4.51
CA LYS A 132 7.18 22.68 -4.20
C LYS A 132 8.34 23.62 -4.61
N GLU A 133 9.56 23.08 -4.77
CA GLU A 133 10.77 23.81 -5.19
C GLU A 133 10.94 23.81 -6.70
N ASN A 134 9.94 23.31 -7.43
CA ASN A 134 9.96 23.18 -8.90
C ASN A 134 11.09 22.25 -9.36
N GLN A 135 11.25 21.13 -8.66
CA GLN A 135 12.13 20.05 -9.08
C GLN A 135 11.25 18.88 -9.55
N LEU A 136 11.58 18.31 -10.69
CA LEU A 136 10.95 17.10 -11.22
C LEU A 136 11.70 15.88 -10.71
N TRP A 137 11.01 15.03 -9.96
CA TRP A 137 11.49 13.75 -9.48
C TRP A 137 11.02 12.65 -10.41
N ILE A 138 11.95 11.83 -10.91
CA ILE A 138 11.64 10.75 -11.86
C ILE A 138 12.23 9.45 -11.37
N GLY A 139 11.37 8.46 -11.20
CA GLY A 139 11.71 7.10 -10.84
C GLY A 139 11.94 6.24 -12.07
N CYS A 140 13.09 5.60 -12.13
CA CYS A 140 13.52 4.78 -13.25
C CYS A 140 14.08 3.45 -12.77
N LEU A 141 14.41 2.55 -13.69
CA LEU A 141 15.04 1.28 -13.36
C LEU A 141 16.41 1.46 -12.72
N GLU A 142 17.13 2.51 -13.12
CA GLU A 142 18.49 2.83 -12.63
C GLU A 142 18.52 3.73 -11.39
N GLY A 143 17.38 4.01 -10.77
CA GLY A 143 17.29 4.84 -9.57
C GLY A 143 16.45 6.10 -9.74
N LEU A 144 16.83 7.16 -9.03
CA LEU A 144 16.11 8.44 -8.99
C LEU A 144 16.86 9.54 -9.74
N TYR A 145 16.15 10.25 -10.62
CA TYR A 145 16.61 11.49 -11.22
C TYR A 145 15.84 12.67 -10.64
N ILE A 146 16.56 13.74 -10.28
CA ILE A 146 15.98 15.02 -9.83
C ILE A 146 16.42 16.10 -10.79
N VAL A 147 15.48 16.70 -11.52
CA VAL A 147 15.70 17.73 -12.55
C VAL A 147 15.32 19.10 -12.00
N ASP A 148 16.23 20.07 -12.04
CA ASP A 148 15.95 21.45 -11.64
C ASP A 148 15.23 22.20 -12.78
N LEU A 149 13.91 22.41 -12.62
CA LEU A 149 13.07 23.06 -13.61
C LEU A 149 13.20 24.60 -13.62
N ASN A 150 13.92 25.16 -12.64
CA ASN A 150 14.11 26.61 -12.54
C ASN A 150 15.25 27.14 -13.43
N LYS A 151 16.15 26.24 -13.86
CA LYS A 151 17.38 26.63 -14.57
C LYS A 151 17.61 25.80 -15.80
N ARG A 152 17.87 26.49 -16.91
CA ARG A 152 18.36 25.88 -18.13
C ARG A 152 19.74 26.45 -18.46
N GLU A 153 20.63 25.61 -18.98
CA GLU A 153 21.92 25.99 -19.50
C GLU A 153 22.00 25.56 -20.98
N ASN A 154 22.19 26.53 -21.88
CA ASN A 154 22.13 26.32 -23.32
C ASN A 154 20.84 25.63 -23.81
N GLY A 155 19.69 25.91 -23.16
CA GLY A 155 18.38 25.33 -23.49
C GLY A 155 18.06 24.00 -22.80
N PHE A 156 19.03 23.40 -22.08
CA PHE A 156 18.88 22.11 -21.42
C PHE A 156 18.76 22.24 -19.91
N PHE A 157 18.06 21.28 -19.26
CA PHE A 157 17.91 21.21 -17.80
C PHE A 157 19.11 20.55 -17.14
N LYS A 158 19.38 20.94 -15.89
CA LYS A 158 20.33 20.23 -15.02
C LYS A 158 19.62 19.15 -14.21
N TYR A 159 20.29 18.05 -13.97
CA TYR A 159 19.78 16.94 -13.18
C TYR A 159 20.81 16.39 -12.20
N LYS A 160 20.31 15.65 -11.21
CA LYS A 160 21.10 14.79 -10.32
C LYS A 160 20.61 13.37 -10.48
N HIS A 161 21.53 12.42 -10.57
CA HIS A 161 21.23 10.99 -10.53
C HIS A 161 21.62 10.45 -9.17
N ILE A 162 20.68 9.81 -8.49
CA ILE A 162 20.82 9.24 -7.15
C ILE A 162 20.61 7.73 -7.25
N THR A 163 21.67 6.99 -6.89
CA THR A 163 21.69 5.54 -6.87
C THR A 163 22.15 5.02 -5.52
N TYR A 164 21.87 3.77 -5.23
CA TYR A 164 22.34 3.07 -4.04
C TYR A 164 23.88 2.93 -4.07
N LYS A 165 24.50 3.19 -2.91
CA LYS A 165 25.95 2.97 -2.71
C LYS A 165 26.14 1.97 -1.59
N LEU A 166 26.94 0.93 -1.83
CA LEU A 166 27.22 -0.14 -0.87
C LEU A 166 27.95 0.36 0.40
N ASP A 167 28.80 1.39 0.26
CA ASP A 167 29.60 1.99 1.32
C ASP A 167 28.85 3.07 2.12
N ASP A 168 27.74 3.60 1.60
CA ASP A 168 26.85 4.52 2.30
C ASP A 168 25.37 4.21 1.96
N PRO A 169 24.76 3.23 2.62
CA PRO A 169 23.36 2.84 2.36
C PRO A 169 22.35 3.96 2.57
N ALA A 170 22.67 4.97 3.40
CA ALA A 170 21.78 6.10 3.65
C ALA A 170 21.84 7.18 2.56
N SER A 171 22.83 7.14 1.67
CA SER A 171 23.04 8.14 0.60
C SER A 171 22.22 7.92 -0.64
N GLY A 172 21.65 6.72 -0.84
CA GLY A 172 20.99 6.36 -2.07
C GLY A 172 19.70 5.56 -1.87
N LEU A 173 19.00 5.43 -2.97
CA LEU A 173 17.81 4.60 -3.11
C LEU A 173 18.20 3.34 -3.86
N ASN A 174 17.66 2.20 -3.46
CA ASN A 174 17.68 1.03 -4.30
C ASN A 174 16.98 1.33 -5.63
N GLU A 175 17.36 0.60 -6.66
CA GLU A 175 16.83 0.72 -8.02
C GLU A 175 15.32 0.41 -8.09
N LYS A 176 14.72 0.66 -9.27
CA LYS A 176 13.30 0.37 -9.58
C LYS A 176 12.30 1.20 -8.77
N ILE A 177 12.47 2.50 -8.80
CA ILE A 177 11.51 3.45 -8.22
C ILE A 177 10.21 3.43 -9.02
N THR A 178 9.07 3.27 -8.33
CA THR A 178 7.77 3.04 -8.96
C THR A 178 6.82 4.22 -8.85
N CYS A 179 6.82 4.92 -7.72
CA CYS A 179 5.86 5.99 -7.47
C CYS A 179 6.40 7.03 -6.48
N PHE A 180 5.74 8.18 -6.46
CA PHE A 180 6.03 9.29 -5.56
C PHE A 180 4.76 9.81 -4.92
N TYR A 181 4.90 10.36 -3.74
CA TYR A 181 3.87 11.15 -3.09
C TYR A 181 4.50 12.34 -2.36
N LEU A 182 4.05 13.55 -2.70
CA LEU A 182 4.42 14.77 -2.00
C LEU A 182 3.37 15.08 -0.93
N ALA A 183 3.71 14.86 0.33
CA ALA A 183 2.83 15.08 1.45
C ALA A 183 2.52 16.59 1.66
N LYS A 184 1.45 16.89 2.38
CA LYS A 184 1.05 18.27 2.67
C LYS A 184 2.12 19.08 3.40
N ASP A 185 2.89 18.43 4.27
CA ASP A 185 4.03 19.00 5.01
C ASP A 185 5.26 19.27 4.11
N GLY A 186 5.25 18.77 2.87
CA GLY A 186 6.34 18.88 1.91
C GLY A 186 7.33 17.71 1.94
N THR A 187 7.07 16.68 2.74
CA THR A 187 7.86 15.44 2.72
C THR A 187 7.63 14.69 1.41
N MET A 188 8.71 14.29 0.74
CA MET A 188 8.64 13.42 -0.43
C MET A 188 8.73 11.96 0.03
N TRP A 189 7.74 11.17 -0.35
CA TRP A 189 7.68 9.73 -0.17
C TRP A 189 7.89 9.03 -1.50
N ILE A 190 8.64 7.93 -1.49
CA ILE A 190 9.12 7.27 -2.71
C ILE A 190 8.88 5.78 -2.57
N GLY A 191 8.11 5.20 -3.48
CA GLY A 191 7.87 3.75 -3.54
C GLY A 191 8.84 3.05 -4.49
N SER A 192 9.20 1.82 -4.17
CA SER A 192 10.06 0.97 -5.00
C SER A 192 9.48 -0.40 -5.27
N ASN A 193 10.01 -1.11 -6.23
CA ASN A 193 9.64 -2.48 -6.52
C ASN A 193 10.63 -3.46 -5.87
N GLY A 194 10.27 -3.96 -4.68
CA GLY A 194 11.03 -4.96 -3.93
C GLY A 194 11.84 -4.44 -2.76
N TYR A 195 11.94 -3.11 -2.56
CA TYR A 195 12.75 -2.50 -1.49
C TYR A 195 11.93 -1.63 -0.52
N GLY A 196 10.59 -1.76 -0.54
CA GLY A 196 9.69 -0.97 0.29
C GLY A 196 9.51 0.45 -0.18
N PHE A 197 9.33 1.39 0.75
CA PHE A 197 9.22 2.81 0.43
C PHE A 197 10.14 3.65 1.33
N TYR A 198 10.39 4.89 0.89
CA TYR A 198 11.39 5.75 1.51
C TYR A 198 10.80 7.11 1.85
N LYS A 199 11.25 7.67 2.96
CA LYS A 199 11.10 9.08 3.33
C LYS A 199 12.34 9.84 2.91
N ALA A 200 12.20 10.80 1.99
CA ALA A 200 13.29 11.70 1.62
C ALA A 200 13.43 12.81 2.66
N GLN A 201 14.62 12.92 3.24
CA GLN A 201 14.97 13.93 4.24
C GLN A 201 16.01 14.89 3.65
N LYS A 202 15.70 16.20 3.65
CA LYS A 202 16.66 17.22 3.23
C LYS A 202 17.83 17.28 4.22
N THR A 203 19.05 17.34 3.70
CA THR A 203 20.23 17.60 4.52
C THR A 203 20.48 19.12 4.66
N SER A 204 21.46 19.51 5.46
CA SER A 204 21.90 20.91 5.56
C SER A 204 22.48 21.44 4.22
N ILE A 205 22.89 20.56 3.32
CA ILE A 205 23.41 20.92 2.00
C ILE A 205 22.25 20.96 1.01
N ARG A 206 22.05 22.14 0.41
CA ARG A 206 20.96 22.37 -0.56
C ARG A 206 20.95 21.33 -1.69
N GLY A 207 19.81 20.68 -1.87
CA GLY A 207 19.59 19.67 -2.90
C GLY A 207 20.28 18.34 -2.63
N GLN A 208 20.71 18.07 -1.38
CA GLN A 208 21.08 16.73 -0.94
C GLN A 208 20.00 16.15 -0.06
N TYR A 209 19.80 14.83 -0.18
CA TYR A 209 18.79 14.06 0.53
C TYR A 209 19.42 12.85 1.18
N LYS A 210 18.89 12.47 2.34
CA LYS A 210 19.03 11.14 2.94
C LYS A 210 17.71 10.42 2.83
N PHE A 211 17.73 9.10 2.74
CA PHE A 211 16.55 8.28 2.55
C PHE A 211 16.40 7.29 3.69
N LYS A 212 15.30 7.40 4.42
CA LYS A 212 14.93 6.41 5.44
C LYS A 212 14.00 5.39 4.79
N ALA A 213 14.41 4.13 4.76
CA ALA A 213 13.63 3.02 4.23
C ALA A 213 12.62 2.49 5.26
N PHE A 214 11.49 1.99 4.77
CA PHE A 214 10.48 1.24 5.48
C PHE A 214 10.14 -0.01 4.67
N THR A 215 10.30 -1.16 5.29
CA THR A 215 10.15 -2.47 4.66
C THR A 215 9.22 -3.38 5.46
N THR A 216 9.12 -4.62 5.08
CA THR A 216 8.39 -5.63 5.86
C THR A 216 8.98 -5.84 7.26
N SER A 217 10.25 -5.50 7.48
CA SER A 217 10.88 -5.54 8.81
C SER A 217 10.30 -4.51 9.78
N GLU A 218 9.83 -3.36 9.26
CA GLU A 218 9.18 -2.31 10.04
C GLU A 218 7.66 -2.47 10.11
N GLY A 219 7.08 -3.48 9.45
CA GLY A 219 5.64 -3.79 9.49
C GLY A 219 4.87 -3.52 8.20
N LEU A 220 5.53 -3.12 7.12
CA LEU A 220 4.90 -2.99 5.80
C LEU A 220 4.43 -4.36 5.29
N VAL A 221 3.25 -4.44 4.67
CA VAL A 221 2.69 -5.72 4.19
C VAL A 221 3.51 -6.37 3.07
N ASN A 222 4.12 -5.55 2.18
CA ASN A 222 4.92 -6.04 1.07
C ASN A 222 5.87 -4.96 0.53
N ASN A 223 7.09 -5.34 0.13
CA ASN A 223 8.13 -4.42 -0.33
C ASN A 223 7.97 -3.92 -1.79
N SER A 224 7.01 -4.46 -2.56
CA SER A 224 6.76 -4.03 -3.95
C SER A 224 5.62 -3.02 -4.00
N ILE A 225 5.96 -1.74 -3.92
CA ILE A 225 5.00 -0.64 -3.83
C ILE A 225 4.43 -0.28 -5.21
N ARG A 226 3.11 -0.01 -5.25
CA ARG A 226 2.36 0.33 -6.45
C ARG A 226 1.84 1.78 -6.45
N GLY A 227 1.53 2.31 -5.27
CA GLY A 227 1.05 3.68 -5.12
C GLY A 227 1.06 4.13 -3.66
N ILE A 228 1.14 5.44 -3.45
CA ILE A 228 1.12 6.08 -2.13
C ILE A 228 0.15 7.24 -2.19
N LEU A 229 -0.78 7.32 -1.24
CA LEU A 229 -1.70 8.44 -1.05
C LEU A 229 -1.69 8.87 0.42
N GLU A 230 -1.91 10.14 0.68
CA GLU A 230 -2.11 10.68 2.03
C GLU A 230 -3.60 10.98 2.23
N ASP A 231 -4.18 10.52 3.32
CA ASP A 231 -5.55 10.83 3.67
C ASP A 231 -5.70 12.25 4.25
N ASN A 232 -6.89 12.57 4.78
CA ASN A 232 -7.15 13.90 5.34
C ASN A 232 -6.54 14.09 6.73
N TYR A 233 -6.12 13.01 7.38
CA TYR A 233 -5.52 12.99 8.73
C TYR A 233 -3.99 12.96 8.69
N GLY A 234 -3.39 12.87 7.48
CA GLY A 234 -1.94 12.81 7.29
C GLY A 234 -1.34 11.40 7.36
N TRP A 235 -2.19 10.35 7.33
CA TRP A 235 -1.70 8.99 7.25
C TRP A 235 -1.51 8.57 5.79
N LEU A 236 -0.50 7.74 5.55
CA LEU A 236 -0.19 7.24 4.22
C LEU A 236 -0.85 5.89 3.96
N TRP A 237 -1.50 5.78 2.83
CA TRP A 237 -2.08 4.55 2.32
C TRP A 237 -1.23 4.04 1.17
N ILE A 238 -0.64 2.86 1.33
CA ILE A 238 0.44 2.34 0.49
C ILE A 238 -0.05 1.04 -0.13
N SER A 239 -0.38 1.07 -1.42
CA SER A 239 -0.76 -0.12 -2.17
C SER A 239 0.48 -0.89 -2.63
N SER A 240 0.38 -2.21 -2.60
CA SER A 240 1.49 -3.10 -2.90
C SER A 240 1.08 -4.27 -3.81
N ASN A 241 2.01 -5.16 -4.04
CA ASN A 241 1.74 -6.39 -4.78
C ASN A 241 1.01 -7.46 -3.94
N ASN A 242 0.83 -7.22 -2.64
CA ASN A 242 0.14 -8.14 -1.74
C ASN A 242 -0.48 -7.37 -0.56
N GLY A 243 -1.58 -6.66 -0.80
CA GLY A 243 -2.32 -5.90 0.20
C GLY A 243 -2.03 -4.41 0.22
N LEU A 244 -2.66 -3.74 1.17
CA LEU A 244 -2.63 -2.30 1.40
C LEU A 244 -2.15 -2.03 2.83
N SER A 245 -1.18 -1.13 2.99
CA SER A 245 -0.73 -0.68 4.32
C SER A 245 -1.20 0.74 4.57
N CYS A 246 -1.76 0.99 5.75
CA CYS A 246 -2.00 2.32 6.31
C CYS A 246 -0.87 2.63 7.31
N PHE A 247 -0.14 3.70 7.07
CA PHE A 247 1.05 4.08 7.84
C PHE A 247 0.86 5.44 8.50
N ASN A 248 1.09 5.50 9.80
CA ASN A 248 1.11 6.75 10.56
C ASN A 248 2.54 7.31 10.63
N PRO A 249 2.87 8.43 9.93
CA PRO A 249 4.22 8.97 9.91
C PRO A 249 4.70 9.54 11.28
N ALA A 250 3.80 9.79 12.22
CA ALA A 250 4.14 10.38 13.52
C ALA A 250 4.75 9.35 14.49
N ASN A 251 4.26 8.12 14.48
CA ASN A 251 4.74 7.03 15.35
C ASN A 251 5.30 5.84 14.57
N GLU A 252 5.34 5.95 13.24
CA GLU A 252 5.83 4.94 12.30
C GLU A 252 5.12 3.57 12.41
N HIS A 253 3.84 3.59 12.79
CA HIS A 253 3.03 2.39 12.97
C HIS A 253 2.29 2.03 11.68
N PHE A 254 2.18 0.72 11.40
CA PHE A 254 1.47 0.15 10.25
C PHE A 254 0.20 -0.58 10.67
N ILE A 255 -0.85 -0.42 9.86
CA ILE A 255 -2.05 -1.26 9.86
C ILE A 255 -2.17 -1.84 8.45
N ASN A 256 -2.26 -3.15 8.32
CA ASN A 256 -2.29 -3.83 7.03
C ASN A 256 -3.67 -4.38 6.73
N TYR A 257 -4.07 -4.30 5.45
CA TYR A 257 -5.36 -4.76 4.94
C TYR A 257 -5.15 -5.70 3.75
N ASN A 258 -6.02 -6.70 3.64
CA ASN A 258 -6.05 -7.67 2.56
C ASN A 258 -7.50 -7.97 2.13
N SER A 259 -7.71 -8.96 1.28
CA SER A 259 -9.04 -9.35 0.80
C SER A 259 -9.99 -9.84 1.90
N GLN A 260 -9.48 -10.35 3.01
CA GLN A 260 -10.29 -10.74 4.18
C GLN A 260 -10.84 -9.50 4.92
N ASP A 261 -10.17 -8.36 4.79
CA ASP A 261 -10.58 -7.07 5.36
C ASP A 261 -11.50 -6.27 4.41
N GLY A 262 -11.95 -6.87 3.30
CA GLY A 262 -12.89 -6.28 2.36
C GLY A 262 -12.26 -5.64 1.12
N LEU A 263 -10.95 -5.78 0.89
CA LEU A 263 -10.35 -5.39 -0.39
C LEU A 263 -10.84 -6.33 -1.50
N ILE A 264 -11.08 -5.79 -2.69
CA ILE A 264 -11.54 -6.59 -3.84
C ILE A 264 -10.46 -7.55 -4.35
N CYS A 265 -9.17 -7.23 -4.10
CA CYS A 265 -8.00 -8.01 -4.49
C CYS A 265 -6.78 -7.50 -3.73
N ASP A 266 -5.84 -8.39 -3.42
CA ASP A 266 -4.59 -8.03 -2.73
C ASP A 266 -3.53 -7.47 -3.68
N GLN A 267 -3.63 -7.76 -4.98
CA GLN A 267 -2.66 -7.33 -5.98
C GLN A 267 -3.08 -6.03 -6.68
N PHE A 268 -2.44 -4.93 -6.31
CA PHE A 268 -2.66 -3.61 -6.90
C PHE A 268 -1.81 -3.39 -8.16
N TYR A 269 -2.24 -2.43 -9.00
CA TYR A 269 -1.57 -2.13 -10.26
C TYR A 269 -0.79 -0.80 -10.20
N TRP A 270 0.27 -0.69 -11.01
CA TRP A 270 1.10 0.52 -11.09
C TRP A 270 0.30 1.73 -11.55
N ASN A 271 0.56 2.89 -10.96
CA ASN A 271 -0.08 4.18 -11.27
C ASN A 271 -1.62 4.18 -11.15
N ALA A 272 -2.22 3.13 -10.57
CA ALA A 272 -3.65 2.98 -10.45
C ALA A 272 -4.15 3.46 -9.07
N TYR A 273 -3.88 4.71 -8.73
CA TYR A 273 -4.31 5.31 -7.47
C TYR A 273 -4.67 6.77 -7.65
N CYS A 274 -5.66 7.23 -6.91
CA CYS A 274 -6.12 8.63 -6.95
C CYS A 274 -6.87 8.99 -5.67
N LYS A 275 -6.73 10.23 -5.22
CA LYS A 275 -7.53 10.79 -4.13
C LYS A 275 -8.59 11.73 -4.69
N SER A 276 -9.84 11.57 -4.28
CA SER A 276 -10.91 12.46 -4.65
C SER A 276 -10.83 13.80 -3.91
N LYS A 277 -11.58 14.79 -4.40
CA LYS A 277 -11.74 16.08 -3.70
C LYS A 277 -12.47 15.93 -2.35
N THR A 278 -13.26 14.88 -2.16
CA THR A 278 -13.95 14.54 -0.90
C THR A 278 -13.07 13.85 0.11
N GLY A 279 -11.90 13.36 -0.32
CA GLY A 279 -10.95 12.66 0.55
C GLY A 279 -10.95 11.14 0.41
N ASP A 280 -11.86 10.57 -0.40
CA ASP A 280 -11.85 9.14 -0.69
C ASP A 280 -10.62 8.75 -1.48
N LEU A 281 -10.05 7.61 -1.15
CA LEU A 281 -8.87 7.05 -1.79
C LEU A 281 -9.27 5.90 -2.70
N TYR A 282 -8.79 5.92 -3.92
CA TYR A 282 -9.08 4.94 -4.95
C TYR A 282 -7.83 4.18 -5.30
N PHE A 283 -7.89 2.85 -5.28
CA PHE A 283 -6.77 1.98 -5.65
C PHE A 283 -7.25 0.92 -6.63
N GLY A 284 -6.68 0.94 -7.84
CA GLY A 284 -6.95 -0.05 -8.88
C GLY A 284 -6.14 -1.33 -8.66
N SER A 285 -6.83 -2.46 -8.81
CA SER A 285 -6.27 -3.81 -8.70
C SER A 285 -6.55 -4.62 -9.96
N LEU A 286 -6.05 -5.85 -10.02
CA LEU A 286 -6.33 -6.75 -11.16
C LEU A 286 -7.81 -7.07 -11.32
N ASN A 287 -8.58 -7.11 -10.22
CA ASN A 287 -9.98 -7.53 -10.20
C ASN A 287 -10.97 -6.37 -10.08
N GLY A 288 -10.50 -5.12 -10.01
CA GLY A 288 -11.38 -3.97 -9.90
C GLY A 288 -10.80 -2.80 -9.12
N LEU A 289 -11.67 -1.99 -8.52
CA LEU A 289 -11.34 -0.76 -7.84
C LEU A 289 -11.74 -0.84 -6.37
N SER A 290 -10.78 -0.72 -5.45
CA SER A 290 -11.03 -0.53 -4.03
C SER A 290 -11.20 0.96 -3.74
N VAL A 291 -12.27 1.33 -3.03
CA VAL A 291 -12.54 2.70 -2.59
C VAL A 291 -12.50 2.72 -1.07
N ILE A 292 -11.65 3.58 -0.53
CA ILE A 292 -11.44 3.70 0.90
C ILE A 292 -11.83 5.11 1.32
N SER A 293 -12.75 5.23 2.26
CA SER A 293 -13.12 6.48 2.93
C SER A 293 -12.50 6.46 4.32
N PRO A 294 -11.27 7.00 4.50
CA PRO A 294 -10.58 6.92 5.77
C PRO A 294 -11.38 7.59 6.87
N ASN A 295 -11.68 6.84 7.91
CA ASN A 295 -12.29 7.34 9.12
C ASN A 295 -11.44 6.86 10.30
N HIS A 296 -10.47 7.68 10.71
CA HIS A 296 -9.67 7.44 11.92
C HIS A 296 -10.41 7.92 13.18
N SER A 297 -11.76 7.81 13.22
CA SER A 297 -12.37 7.72 14.53
C SER A 297 -11.60 6.59 15.20
N GLU A 298 -10.91 6.89 16.30
CA GLU A 298 -10.20 5.90 17.10
C GLU A 298 -11.07 4.64 17.07
N SER A 299 -10.66 3.62 16.29
CA SER A 299 -11.09 2.29 16.64
C SER A 299 -10.54 2.19 18.03
N LYS A 300 -11.38 2.42 19.05
CA LYS A 300 -11.11 2.00 20.39
C LYS A 300 -10.62 0.60 20.16
N SER A 301 -9.32 0.36 20.39
CA SER A 301 -8.80 -0.99 20.46
C SER A 301 -9.88 -1.68 21.28
N SER A 302 -10.67 -2.51 20.65
CA SER A 302 -11.77 -3.12 21.37
C SER A 302 -11.06 -4.08 22.30
N LEU A 303 -10.78 -3.57 23.49
CA LEU A 303 -10.30 -4.36 24.61
C LEU A 303 -11.44 -5.36 24.88
N ALA A 304 -11.48 -6.43 24.09
CA ALA A 304 -12.49 -7.45 24.22
C ALA A 304 -12.01 -8.47 25.23
N ASN A 305 -12.89 -8.81 26.16
CA ASN A 305 -12.66 -9.94 27.05
C ASN A 305 -12.60 -11.22 26.21
N VAL A 306 -11.66 -12.08 26.52
CA VAL A 306 -11.57 -13.41 25.94
C VAL A 306 -12.55 -14.34 26.67
N ILE A 307 -13.26 -15.14 25.90
CA ILE A 307 -14.16 -16.18 26.40
C ILE A 307 -13.53 -17.53 26.10
N PHE A 308 -13.55 -18.45 27.07
CA PHE A 308 -13.19 -19.85 26.87
C PHE A 308 -14.33 -20.55 26.16
N THR A 309 -14.07 -21.19 25.04
CA THR A 309 -15.14 -21.70 24.16
C THR A 309 -15.24 -23.22 24.11
N LYS A 310 -14.15 -23.93 24.42
CA LYS A 310 -14.13 -25.38 24.34
C LYS A 310 -13.04 -25.97 25.23
N LEU A 311 -13.38 -27.10 25.89
CA LEU A 311 -12.43 -27.95 26.58
C LEU A 311 -12.30 -29.27 25.82
N LYS A 312 -11.08 -29.73 25.62
CA LYS A 312 -10.78 -31.10 25.19
C LYS A 312 -9.91 -31.78 26.25
N VAL A 313 -10.23 -32.99 26.60
CA VAL A 313 -9.43 -33.84 27.48
C VAL A 313 -8.96 -35.04 26.65
N GLY A 314 -7.65 -35.22 26.56
CA GLY A 314 -7.08 -36.03 25.48
C GLY A 314 -7.40 -35.43 24.13
N ASN A 315 -8.03 -36.21 23.25
CA ASN A 315 -8.51 -35.76 21.95
C ASN A 315 -10.03 -35.60 21.85
N GLU A 316 -10.76 -35.77 22.98
CA GLU A 316 -12.22 -35.75 23.01
C GLU A 316 -12.74 -34.41 23.54
N GLU A 317 -13.76 -33.90 22.90
CA GLU A 317 -14.45 -32.67 23.32
C GLU A 317 -15.31 -32.99 24.57
N VAL A 318 -15.13 -32.15 25.58
CA VAL A 318 -15.91 -32.27 26.85
C VAL A 318 -17.21 -31.49 26.71
N ILE A 319 -18.33 -32.17 26.95
CA ILE A 319 -19.68 -31.56 26.94
C ILE A 319 -20.12 -31.18 28.36
N PRO A 320 -20.96 -30.14 28.52
CA PRO A 320 -21.59 -29.80 29.80
C PRO A 320 -22.35 -30.98 30.43
N GLY A 321 -22.27 -31.10 31.75
CA GLY A 321 -22.87 -32.21 32.49
C GLY A 321 -22.00 -33.46 32.58
N SER A 322 -20.72 -33.38 32.17
CA SER A 322 -19.71 -34.42 32.33
C SER A 322 -18.97 -34.30 33.68
N ASP A 323 -18.11 -35.26 33.99
CA ASP A 323 -17.27 -35.23 35.21
C ASP A 323 -16.28 -34.04 35.24
N TYR A 324 -16.05 -33.36 34.11
CA TYR A 324 -15.11 -32.25 33.93
C TYR A 324 -15.79 -30.88 33.91
N LEU A 325 -17.04 -30.78 33.44
CA LEU A 325 -17.79 -29.52 33.26
C LEU A 325 -19.22 -29.67 33.73
N ASP A 326 -19.61 -28.96 34.79
CA ASP A 326 -20.99 -28.89 35.24
C ASP A 326 -21.88 -28.09 34.28
N GLN A 327 -21.31 -27.08 33.60
CA GLN A 327 -21.96 -26.17 32.66
C GLN A 327 -21.00 -25.82 31.49
N ASP A 328 -21.46 -25.02 30.54
CA ASP A 328 -20.63 -24.54 29.44
C ASP A 328 -19.35 -23.86 29.96
N ILE A 329 -18.19 -24.16 29.35
CA ILE A 329 -16.90 -23.65 29.82
C ILE A 329 -16.84 -22.11 29.84
N SER A 330 -17.59 -21.44 28.96
CA SER A 330 -17.67 -19.97 28.93
C SER A 330 -18.24 -19.35 30.20
N LEU A 331 -18.95 -20.14 30.99
CA LEU A 331 -19.57 -19.76 32.27
C LEU A 331 -18.78 -20.28 33.48
N CYS A 332 -17.77 -21.12 33.24
CA CYS A 332 -16.97 -21.71 34.31
C CYS A 332 -15.86 -20.75 34.76
N LYS A 333 -15.68 -20.61 36.07
CA LYS A 333 -14.51 -19.99 36.70
C LYS A 333 -13.43 -21.00 37.08
N GLU A 334 -13.81 -22.27 37.17
CA GLU A 334 -12.96 -23.36 37.57
C GLU A 334 -13.33 -24.62 36.80
N ILE A 335 -12.34 -25.41 36.42
CA ILE A 335 -12.47 -26.76 35.86
C ILE A 335 -11.60 -27.75 36.64
N ARG A 336 -11.99 -29.04 36.62
CA ARG A 336 -11.31 -30.10 37.34
C ARG A 336 -10.95 -31.22 36.39
N ILE A 337 -9.65 -31.56 36.30
CA ILE A 337 -9.10 -32.60 35.41
C ILE A 337 -8.36 -33.61 36.30
N HIS A 338 -8.44 -34.90 36.00
CA HIS A 338 -7.67 -35.91 36.71
C HIS A 338 -6.29 -36.05 36.08
N GLU A 339 -5.25 -36.25 36.92
CA GLU A 339 -3.85 -36.43 36.48
C GLU A 339 -3.71 -37.57 35.44
N LYS A 340 -4.54 -38.63 35.57
CA LYS A 340 -4.57 -39.76 34.64
C LYS A 340 -4.84 -39.38 33.17
N GLU A 341 -5.47 -38.23 32.92
CA GLU A 341 -5.86 -37.76 31.57
C GLU A 341 -4.67 -37.24 30.77
N LYS A 342 -3.53 -37.02 31.37
CA LYS A 342 -2.24 -36.64 30.79
C LYS A 342 -2.21 -35.42 29.86
N SER A 343 -3.29 -35.05 29.19
CA SER A 343 -3.33 -33.92 28.28
C SER A 343 -4.72 -33.28 28.22
N PHE A 344 -4.76 -31.98 28.09
CA PHE A 344 -5.98 -31.21 27.79
C PHE A 344 -5.65 -29.99 26.93
N SER A 345 -6.68 -29.45 26.26
CA SER A 345 -6.59 -28.17 25.57
C SER A 345 -7.82 -27.34 25.78
N ILE A 346 -7.66 -26.01 25.84
CA ILE A 346 -8.71 -25.04 26.02
C ILE A 346 -8.68 -24.07 24.86
N GLU A 347 -9.77 -24.02 24.08
CA GLU A 347 -9.98 -23.06 23.03
C GLU A 347 -10.58 -21.77 23.61
N PHE A 348 -10.24 -20.63 23.01
CA PHE A 348 -10.69 -19.32 23.46
C PHE A 348 -10.93 -18.37 22.28
N SER A 349 -11.79 -17.36 22.47
CA SER A 349 -12.10 -16.34 21.46
C SER A 349 -12.45 -15.01 22.10
N SER A 350 -12.07 -13.91 21.45
CA SER A 350 -12.46 -12.56 21.86
C SER A 350 -13.90 -12.19 21.45
N LEU A 351 -14.56 -12.99 20.62
CA LEU A 351 -15.84 -12.68 19.98
C LEU A 351 -15.84 -11.33 19.21
N ASN A 352 -14.67 -10.82 18.89
CA ASN A 352 -14.54 -9.64 18.05
C ASN A 352 -14.53 -10.09 16.59
N PHE A 353 -15.62 -9.83 15.87
CA PHE A 353 -15.79 -10.26 14.48
C PHE A 353 -15.20 -9.26 13.47
N ASP A 354 -14.86 -8.04 13.90
CA ASP A 354 -14.42 -6.97 13.00
C ASP A 354 -12.93 -7.02 12.62
N GLN A 355 -12.08 -7.74 13.38
CA GLN A 355 -10.63 -7.73 13.19
C GLN A 355 -9.95 -9.10 13.42
N GLN A 356 -10.56 -10.18 12.97
CA GLN A 356 -10.05 -11.54 13.23
C GLN A 356 -8.68 -11.84 12.55
N ALA A 357 -8.41 -11.25 11.40
CA ALA A 357 -7.20 -11.58 10.62
C ALA A 357 -5.89 -11.02 11.23
N THR A 358 -5.95 -9.94 12.00
CA THR A 358 -4.80 -9.30 12.65
C THR A 358 -4.72 -9.57 14.15
N ALA A 359 -5.71 -10.28 14.69
CA ALA A 359 -5.82 -10.57 16.11
C ALA A 359 -4.69 -11.47 16.60
N VAL A 360 -4.10 -11.08 17.72
CA VAL A 360 -3.08 -11.84 18.43
C VAL A 360 -3.60 -12.15 19.83
N TYR A 361 -3.42 -13.38 20.26
CA TYR A 361 -3.68 -13.81 21.61
C TYR A 361 -2.40 -14.10 22.34
N SER A 362 -2.33 -13.75 23.61
CA SER A 362 -1.25 -14.20 24.50
C SER A 362 -1.84 -14.97 25.65
N TYR A 363 -1.31 -16.12 25.95
CA TYR A 363 -1.74 -16.92 27.09
C TYR A 363 -0.55 -17.38 27.95
N ARG A 364 -0.83 -17.69 29.21
CA ARG A 364 0.11 -18.39 30.10
C ARG A 364 -0.67 -19.16 31.17
N LEU A 365 -0.08 -20.23 31.66
CA LEU A 365 -0.57 -21.00 32.79
C LEU A 365 0.25 -20.67 34.01
N LEU A 366 -0.27 -19.86 34.92
CA LEU A 366 0.40 -19.54 36.18
C LEU A 366 0.62 -20.81 37.03
N GLY A 367 1.87 -20.99 37.48
CA GLY A 367 2.32 -22.18 38.17
C GLY A 367 2.99 -23.21 37.25
N PHE A 368 3.06 -22.94 35.92
CA PHE A 368 3.72 -23.80 34.96
C PHE A 368 4.56 -22.99 33.94
N ASP A 369 3.98 -21.99 33.27
CA ASP A 369 4.69 -21.16 32.27
C ASP A 369 5.43 -20.01 32.98
N GLU A 370 6.67 -19.76 32.56
CA GLU A 370 7.46 -18.61 33.02
C GLU A 370 7.02 -17.32 32.28
N ASP A 371 6.81 -17.41 30.98
CA ASP A 371 6.50 -16.29 30.08
C ASP A 371 5.15 -16.43 29.38
N TRP A 372 4.70 -15.34 28.73
CA TRP A 372 3.51 -15.35 27.88
C TRP A 372 3.82 -16.01 26.52
N VAL A 373 2.93 -16.87 26.07
CA VAL A 373 2.96 -17.53 24.75
C VAL A 373 2.05 -16.77 23.79
N GLU A 374 2.61 -16.20 22.73
CA GLU A 374 1.86 -15.50 21.69
C GLU A 374 1.41 -16.47 20.58
N VAL A 375 0.13 -16.36 20.19
CA VAL A 375 -0.49 -17.16 19.13
C VAL A 375 -1.37 -16.31 18.23
N SER A 376 -1.42 -16.68 16.94
CA SER A 376 -2.26 -16.04 15.93
C SER A 376 -3.73 -16.46 16.05
N ALA A 377 -4.63 -15.71 15.40
CA ALA A 377 -6.07 -15.91 15.45
C ALA A 377 -6.55 -17.28 14.96
N ASP A 378 -5.77 -17.99 14.15
CA ASP A 378 -6.02 -19.35 13.67
C ASP A 378 -5.61 -20.44 14.66
N ARG A 379 -4.82 -20.09 15.70
CA ARG A 379 -4.32 -20.99 16.76
C ARG A 379 -4.85 -20.65 18.15
N ARG A 380 -6.14 -20.40 18.28
CA ARG A 380 -6.82 -19.94 19.51
C ARG A 380 -7.02 -21.05 20.54
N PHE A 381 -5.96 -21.74 20.93
CA PHE A 381 -6.02 -22.75 22.00
C PHE A 381 -4.71 -22.83 22.76
N ALA A 382 -4.81 -23.15 24.07
CA ALA A 382 -3.70 -23.52 24.94
C ALA A 382 -3.75 -25.03 25.19
N SER A 383 -2.63 -25.73 25.07
CA SER A 383 -2.55 -27.18 25.27
C SER A 383 -1.45 -27.52 26.25
N TYR A 384 -1.79 -28.34 27.24
CA TYR A 384 -0.86 -28.77 28.30
C TYR A 384 -0.88 -30.26 28.48
N THR A 385 0.29 -30.80 28.85
CA THR A 385 0.46 -32.25 29.06
C THR A 385 1.22 -32.51 30.36
N ASN A 386 0.86 -33.63 31.04
CA ASN A 386 1.56 -34.14 32.21
C ASN A 386 1.69 -33.14 33.37
N LEU A 387 0.66 -32.32 33.64
CA LEU A 387 0.68 -31.43 34.79
C LEU A 387 0.55 -32.26 36.09
N GLN A 388 1.34 -31.86 37.09
CA GLN A 388 1.26 -32.47 38.42
C GLN A 388 -0.03 -32.06 39.14
N PRO A 389 -0.55 -32.86 40.09
CA PRO A 389 -1.64 -32.45 40.93
C PRO A 389 -1.41 -31.08 41.58
N GLY A 390 -2.36 -30.17 41.44
CA GLY A 390 -2.22 -28.79 41.90
C GLY A 390 -3.28 -27.86 41.32
N THR A 391 -3.19 -26.60 41.69
CA THR A 391 -4.07 -25.53 41.19
C THR A 391 -3.28 -24.59 40.30
N TYR A 392 -3.76 -24.36 39.11
CA TYR A 392 -3.17 -23.50 38.07
C TYR A 392 -4.20 -22.45 37.66
N THR A 393 -3.73 -21.33 37.07
CA THR A 393 -4.62 -20.32 36.48
C THR A 393 -4.19 -20.04 35.04
N LEU A 394 -5.08 -20.41 34.10
CA LEU A 394 -4.90 -20.03 32.70
C LEU A 394 -5.30 -18.57 32.54
N GLN A 395 -4.37 -17.75 32.10
CA GLN A 395 -4.57 -16.34 31.76
C GLN A 395 -4.50 -16.18 30.24
N VAL A 396 -5.46 -15.44 29.66
CA VAL A 396 -5.49 -15.17 28.23
C VAL A 396 -5.79 -13.70 27.99
N MET A 397 -5.06 -13.07 27.11
CA MET A 397 -5.25 -11.70 26.62
C MET A 397 -5.50 -11.70 25.11
N TYR A 398 -6.18 -10.67 24.64
CA TYR A 398 -6.42 -10.39 23.23
C TYR A 398 -6.00 -8.98 22.88
N SER A 399 -5.36 -8.83 21.71
CA SER A 399 -5.10 -7.53 21.11
C SER A 399 -5.35 -7.58 19.60
N SER A 400 -5.98 -6.53 19.09
CA SER A 400 -6.23 -6.37 17.65
C SER A 400 -5.05 -5.73 16.91
N ASP A 401 -4.12 -5.10 17.63
CA ASP A 401 -3.03 -4.28 17.08
C ASP A 401 -1.61 -4.74 17.51
N LYS A 402 -1.51 -5.97 18.06
CA LYS A 402 -0.29 -6.53 18.66
C LYS A 402 0.22 -5.78 19.90
N SER A 403 -0.44 -4.71 20.34
CA SER A 403 -0.10 -4.03 21.58
C SER A 403 -0.84 -4.68 22.75
N MET A 404 -0.16 -5.46 23.57
CA MET A 404 -0.74 -6.08 24.78
C MET A 404 -0.82 -5.12 25.95
N THR A 405 -0.44 -3.86 25.77
CA THR A 405 -0.45 -2.84 26.83
C THR A 405 -1.90 -2.52 27.22
N ASN A 406 -2.26 -2.79 28.47
CA ASN A 406 -3.61 -2.63 29.05
C ASN A 406 -4.70 -3.59 28.50
N ALA A 407 -4.34 -4.69 27.83
CA ALA A 407 -5.32 -5.70 27.43
C ALA A 407 -5.94 -6.37 28.67
N PRO A 408 -7.28 -6.56 28.72
CA PRO A 408 -7.92 -7.25 29.83
C PRO A 408 -7.48 -8.72 29.84
N VAL A 409 -7.24 -9.24 31.05
CA VAL A 409 -6.87 -10.64 31.24
C VAL A 409 -8.12 -11.43 31.59
N SER A 410 -8.44 -12.46 30.81
CA SER A 410 -9.44 -13.46 31.16
C SER A 410 -8.75 -14.62 31.85
N GLU A 411 -9.38 -15.12 32.96
CA GLU A 411 -8.77 -16.13 33.80
C GLU A 411 -9.69 -17.36 33.98
N LEU A 412 -9.08 -18.54 33.99
CA LEU A 412 -9.75 -19.81 34.31
C LEU A 412 -8.88 -20.62 35.25
N THR A 413 -9.44 -20.99 36.39
CA THR A 413 -8.75 -21.85 37.36
C THR A 413 -8.85 -23.31 36.90
N ILE A 414 -7.70 -24.01 36.92
CA ILE A 414 -7.59 -25.42 36.53
C ILE A 414 -7.05 -26.21 37.71
N ILE A 415 -7.85 -27.17 38.23
CA ILE A 415 -7.47 -28.06 39.33
C ILE A 415 -7.15 -29.42 38.75
N ILE A 416 -5.87 -29.83 38.88
CA ILE A 416 -5.44 -31.18 38.55
C ILE A 416 -5.55 -32.03 39.81
N LYS A 417 -6.48 -33.00 39.79
CA LYS A 417 -6.72 -33.96 40.88
C LYS A 417 -5.84 -35.19 40.71
N PRO A 418 -5.35 -35.76 41.82
CA PRO A 418 -4.64 -37.03 41.79
C PRO A 418 -5.44 -38.20 41.25
#